data_6ca3cff527abdfdf9bd7bd798f28b0b5
#
_entry.id   6ca3cff527abdfdf9bd7bd798f28b0b5
#
_cell.length_a   1.000
_cell.length_b   1.000
_cell.length_c   1.000
_cell.angle_alpha   90.00
_cell.angle_beta   90.00
_cell.angle_gamma   90.00
#
_symmetry.space_group_name_H-M   'P 1'
#
loop_
_entity.id
_entity.type
_entity.pdbx_description
1 polymer ?
#
loop_
_entity_poly.entity_id
_entity_poly.type
_entity_poly.pdbx_seq_one_letter_code
_entity_poly.pdbx_strand_id
1 'polypeptide(L)'
;MAALTGLADEHGWRVVMVGDPCQFTAVGRGGMFAHLVDIYGGIELDQVHRFTHPWERDASLRLRNGDATVLAEYDRRARLHDGTAGEMETGIIEAWDQARCSGESVAMMANTTDTVNRLNHHAQAHRIASGELDPNGPALELDEQQLFVGDEVVTRRNDRRLRTDRGVMVKNRDHWTIETIHPDHSVTLTGRSGTVTLPVGYVTEHVELGYAQTSHATQGRTVDTRARVKVRTRRPAAR
;
A
#
# COMPACT_ATOMS: atom_id res chain seq x y z
N MET A 1 -2.07 7.28 25.08
CA MET A 1 -3.35 7.06 25.75
C MET A 1 -3.37 7.70 27.13
N ALA A 2 -2.50 7.36 28.07
CA ALA A 2 -2.52 7.94 29.42
C ALA A 2 -2.58 9.48 29.48
N ALA A 3 -1.85 10.18 28.61
CA ALA A 3 -1.93 11.65 28.55
C ALA A 3 -3.30 12.14 28.01
N LEU A 4 -3.88 11.42 27.04
CA LEU A 4 -5.19 11.79 26.49
C LEU A 4 -6.31 11.54 27.52
N THR A 5 -6.27 10.42 28.24
CA THR A 5 -7.26 10.13 29.29
C THR A 5 -7.11 11.10 30.46
N GLY A 6 -5.88 11.46 30.88
CA GLY A 6 -5.65 12.47 31.90
C GLY A 6 -6.23 13.84 31.54
N LEU A 7 -6.02 14.30 30.30
CA LEU A 7 -6.61 15.55 29.82
C LEU A 7 -8.15 15.47 29.74
N ALA A 8 -8.69 14.33 29.32
CA ALA A 8 -10.14 14.14 29.26
C ALA A 8 -10.78 14.20 30.65
N ASP A 9 -10.15 13.58 31.63
CA ASP A 9 -10.60 13.63 33.04
C ASP A 9 -10.51 15.07 33.60
N GLU A 10 -9.39 15.75 33.36
CA GLU A 10 -9.17 17.14 33.83
C GLU A 10 -10.19 18.13 33.25
N HIS A 11 -10.57 17.92 31.97
CA HIS A 11 -11.51 18.83 31.29
C HIS A 11 -12.95 18.32 31.18
N GLY A 12 -13.26 17.17 31.76
CA GLY A 12 -14.58 16.55 31.68
C GLY A 12 -14.99 16.13 30.25
N TRP A 13 -14.03 15.77 29.41
CA TRP A 13 -14.30 15.39 28.02
C TRP A 13 -14.77 13.95 27.91
N ARG A 14 -15.68 13.71 26.98
CA ARG A 14 -16.00 12.35 26.54
C ARG A 14 -15.06 11.94 25.42
N VAL A 15 -14.33 10.85 25.61
CA VAL A 15 -13.46 10.27 24.57
C VAL A 15 -14.22 9.15 23.86
N VAL A 16 -14.37 9.27 22.53
CA VAL A 16 -14.93 8.23 21.68
C VAL A 16 -13.80 7.71 20.80
N MET A 17 -13.52 6.41 20.88
CA MET A 17 -12.52 5.76 20.06
C MET A 17 -13.21 4.98 18.94
N VAL A 18 -12.73 5.18 17.70
CA VAL A 18 -13.21 4.48 16.52
C VAL A 18 -12.03 3.78 15.87
N GLY A 19 -12.17 2.50 15.57
CA GLY A 19 -11.10 1.70 14.97
C GLY A 19 -11.55 0.28 14.68
N ASP A 20 -10.62 -0.54 14.22
CA ASP A 20 -10.81 -1.95 13.98
C ASP A 20 -9.73 -2.75 14.74
N PRO A 21 -10.10 -3.55 15.76
CA PRO A 21 -9.14 -4.27 16.58
C PRO A 21 -8.39 -5.39 15.81
N CYS A 22 -8.94 -5.83 14.67
CA CYS A 22 -8.33 -6.86 13.82
C CYS A 22 -7.42 -6.29 12.72
N GLN A 23 -7.38 -4.97 12.53
CA GLN A 23 -6.43 -4.35 11.60
C GLN A 23 -5.02 -4.34 12.19
N PHE A 24 -4.02 -4.19 11.31
CA PHE A 24 -2.63 -4.10 11.74
C PHE A 24 -2.45 -2.99 12.78
N THR A 25 -1.82 -3.33 13.90
CA THR A 25 -1.47 -2.35 14.92
C THR A 25 -0.34 -1.46 14.45
N ALA A 26 -0.21 -0.27 15.08
CA ALA A 26 0.94 0.59 14.83
C ALA A 26 2.24 -0.15 15.14
N VAL A 27 3.27 0.08 14.31
CA VAL A 27 4.61 -0.46 14.54
C VAL A 27 5.16 0.09 15.86
N GLY A 28 5.43 -0.78 16.82
CA GLY A 28 5.88 -0.41 18.16
C GLY A 28 4.81 -0.71 19.23
N ARG A 29 4.51 0.25 20.11
CA ARG A 29 3.54 0.10 21.20
C ARG A 29 2.11 0.29 20.71
N GLY A 30 1.56 -0.69 19.97
CA GLY A 30 0.16 -0.74 19.56
C GLY A 30 -0.69 -1.64 20.47
N GLY A 31 -1.99 -1.80 20.12
CA GLY A 31 -2.88 -2.78 20.75
C GLY A 31 -3.81 -2.25 21.85
N MET A 32 -3.64 -1.00 22.31
CA MET A 32 -4.50 -0.44 23.36
C MET A 32 -5.98 -0.43 22.95
N PHE A 33 -6.30 -0.15 21.67
CA PHE A 33 -7.68 -0.15 21.19
C PHE A 33 -8.29 -1.56 21.27
N ALA A 34 -7.56 -2.58 20.77
CA ALA A 34 -8.00 -3.97 20.87
C ALA A 34 -8.19 -4.41 22.32
N HIS A 35 -7.26 -4.06 23.21
CA HIS A 35 -7.34 -4.35 24.63
C HIS A 35 -8.56 -3.70 25.31
N LEU A 36 -8.87 -2.45 24.96
CA LEU A 36 -10.05 -1.77 25.52
C LEU A 36 -11.36 -2.36 25.00
N VAL A 37 -11.40 -2.76 23.70
CA VAL A 37 -12.56 -3.46 23.14
C VAL A 37 -12.78 -4.82 23.81
N ASP A 38 -11.70 -5.55 24.10
CA ASP A 38 -11.75 -6.85 24.77
C ASP A 38 -12.32 -6.75 26.21
N ILE A 39 -11.91 -5.72 26.96
CA ILE A 39 -12.35 -5.53 28.35
C ILE A 39 -13.74 -4.91 28.47
N TYR A 40 -13.99 -3.88 27.68
CA TYR A 40 -15.19 -3.04 27.84
C TYR A 40 -16.24 -3.23 26.76
N GLY A 41 -15.93 -4.01 25.72
CA GLY A 41 -16.79 -4.14 24.56
C GLY A 41 -16.84 -2.87 23.72
N GLY A 42 -17.79 -2.83 22.80
CA GLY A 42 -18.03 -1.69 21.93
C GLY A 42 -19.21 -1.92 20.99
N ILE A 43 -19.62 -0.87 20.28
CA ILE A 43 -20.58 -0.99 19.19
C ILE A 43 -19.79 -1.42 17.94
N GLU A 44 -20.14 -2.57 17.37
CA GLU A 44 -19.52 -3.08 16.15
C GLU A 44 -20.38 -2.73 14.93
N LEU A 45 -19.71 -2.25 13.86
CA LEU A 45 -20.33 -2.11 12.54
C LEU A 45 -20.13 -3.42 11.79
N ASP A 46 -21.20 -4.17 11.58
CA ASP A 46 -21.19 -5.53 11.03
C ASP A 46 -21.32 -5.59 9.50
N GLN A 47 -21.72 -4.49 8.86
CA GLN A 47 -21.91 -4.44 7.42
C GLN A 47 -20.61 -4.20 6.66
N VAL A 48 -20.23 -5.16 5.82
CA VAL A 48 -19.05 -5.06 4.95
C VAL A 48 -19.45 -4.52 3.58
N HIS A 49 -19.05 -3.30 3.27
CA HIS A 49 -19.38 -2.61 2.00
C HIS A 49 -18.28 -2.73 0.92
N ARG A 50 -17.11 -3.26 1.27
CA ARG A 50 -15.93 -3.24 0.40
C ARG A 50 -15.98 -4.20 -0.78
N PHE A 51 -16.69 -5.33 -0.64
CA PHE A 51 -16.72 -6.38 -1.65
C PHE A 51 -18.01 -6.34 -2.46
N THR A 52 -17.87 -6.47 -3.76
CA THR A 52 -19.00 -6.53 -4.70
C THR A 52 -19.74 -7.87 -4.58
N HIS A 53 -19.00 -8.95 -4.40
CA HIS A 53 -19.57 -10.31 -4.32
C HIS A 53 -19.99 -10.69 -2.90
N PRO A 54 -21.23 -11.15 -2.68
CA PRO A 54 -21.69 -11.55 -1.35
C PRO A 54 -20.82 -12.63 -0.68
N TRP A 55 -20.39 -13.63 -1.45
CA TRP A 55 -19.54 -14.71 -0.93
C TRP A 55 -18.21 -14.18 -0.35
N GLU A 56 -17.66 -13.12 -0.94
CA GLU A 56 -16.38 -12.54 -0.52
C GLU A 56 -16.52 -11.74 0.76
N ARG A 57 -17.70 -11.14 0.99
CA ARG A 57 -18.04 -10.49 2.28
C ARG A 57 -18.00 -11.52 3.39
N ASP A 58 -18.73 -12.63 3.24
CA ASP A 58 -18.80 -13.70 4.24
C ASP A 58 -17.42 -14.33 4.45
N ALA A 59 -16.72 -14.64 3.36
CA ALA A 59 -15.38 -15.20 3.40
C ALA A 59 -14.39 -14.27 4.14
N SER A 60 -14.48 -12.94 3.92
CA SER A 60 -13.62 -11.97 4.59
C SER A 60 -13.83 -11.91 6.10
N LEU A 61 -15.09 -12.00 6.56
CA LEU A 61 -15.42 -12.06 7.98
C LEU A 61 -14.92 -13.35 8.64
N ARG A 62 -15.07 -14.47 7.94
CA ARG A 62 -14.55 -15.76 8.42
C ARG A 62 -13.03 -15.76 8.51
N LEU A 63 -12.31 -15.20 7.50
CA LEU A 63 -10.86 -15.03 7.55
C LEU A 63 -10.43 -14.11 8.71
N ARG A 64 -11.18 -13.02 8.96
CA ARG A 64 -10.94 -12.13 10.08
C ARG A 64 -10.97 -12.87 11.42
N ASN A 65 -11.86 -13.86 11.55
CA ASN A 65 -12.01 -14.68 12.75
C ASN A 65 -11.06 -15.90 12.75
N GLY A 66 -10.14 -16.01 11.81
CA GLY A 66 -9.13 -17.07 11.74
C GLY A 66 -9.63 -18.38 11.14
N ASP A 67 -10.81 -18.42 10.51
CA ASP A 67 -11.33 -19.63 9.85
C ASP A 67 -10.58 -19.88 8.52
N ALA A 68 -9.55 -20.72 8.59
CA ALA A 68 -8.76 -21.09 7.41
C ALA A 68 -9.52 -21.95 6.40
N THR A 69 -10.65 -22.56 6.77
CA THR A 69 -11.41 -23.42 5.84
C THR A 69 -11.99 -22.64 4.68
N VAL A 70 -12.18 -21.35 4.85
CA VAL A 70 -12.65 -20.44 3.80
C VAL A 70 -11.67 -20.32 2.62
N LEU A 71 -10.38 -20.69 2.79
CA LEU A 71 -9.41 -20.68 1.69
C LEU A 71 -9.84 -21.57 0.53
N ALA A 72 -10.53 -22.68 0.80
CA ALA A 72 -11.10 -23.53 -0.25
C ALA A 72 -12.15 -22.79 -1.13
N GLU A 73 -12.77 -21.75 -0.59
CA GLU A 73 -13.71 -20.91 -1.34
C GLU A 73 -12.97 -20.00 -2.34
N TYR A 74 -11.83 -19.44 -1.92
CA TYR A 74 -10.96 -18.63 -2.78
C TYR A 74 -10.30 -19.48 -3.85
N ASP A 75 -9.87 -20.70 -3.50
CA ASP A 75 -9.23 -21.64 -4.42
C ASP A 75 -10.19 -22.08 -5.54
N ARG A 76 -11.41 -22.50 -5.19
CA ARG A 76 -12.46 -22.86 -6.17
C ARG A 76 -12.81 -21.75 -7.16
N ARG A 77 -12.48 -20.49 -6.83
CA ARG A 77 -12.73 -19.31 -7.66
C ARG A 77 -11.46 -18.79 -8.32
N ALA A 78 -10.40 -19.60 -8.35
CA ALA A 78 -9.09 -19.23 -8.91
C ALA A 78 -8.56 -17.89 -8.35
N ARG A 79 -8.78 -17.67 -7.04
CA ARG A 79 -8.25 -16.50 -6.32
C ARG A 79 -6.96 -16.80 -5.55
N LEU A 80 -6.56 -18.07 -5.52
CA LEU A 80 -5.30 -18.52 -4.95
C LEU A 80 -4.46 -19.12 -6.07
N HIS A 81 -3.19 -18.74 -6.09
CA HIS A 81 -2.20 -19.28 -6.99
C HIS A 81 -1.01 -19.75 -6.16
N ASP A 82 -0.39 -20.84 -6.57
CA ASP A 82 0.84 -21.37 -5.97
C ASP A 82 1.93 -21.54 -7.03
N GLY A 83 3.17 -21.59 -6.58
CA GLY A 83 4.33 -21.72 -7.44
C GLY A 83 5.61 -21.32 -6.74
N THR A 84 6.69 -21.29 -7.48
CA THR A 84 7.95 -20.72 -7.02
C THR A 84 7.83 -19.20 -6.83
N ALA A 85 8.74 -18.60 -6.08
CA ALA A 85 8.75 -17.16 -5.87
C ALA A 85 8.80 -16.37 -7.19
N GLY A 86 9.61 -16.84 -8.16
CA GLY A 86 9.73 -16.21 -9.48
C GLY A 86 8.45 -16.30 -10.30
N GLU A 87 7.80 -17.48 -10.34
CA GLU A 87 6.53 -17.66 -11.04
C GLU A 87 5.45 -16.77 -10.45
N MET A 88 5.40 -16.67 -9.12
CA MET A 88 4.44 -15.80 -8.42
C MET A 88 4.70 -14.32 -8.67
N GLU A 89 5.96 -13.89 -8.72
CA GLU A 89 6.33 -12.51 -9.04
C GLU A 89 5.99 -12.16 -10.49
N THR A 90 6.23 -13.07 -11.45
CA THR A 90 5.81 -12.90 -12.84
C THR A 90 4.30 -12.82 -12.99
N GLY A 91 3.58 -13.77 -12.40
CA GLY A 91 2.12 -13.80 -12.49
C GLY A 91 1.44 -12.59 -11.87
N ILE A 92 2.00 -12.01 -10.80
CA ILE A 92 1.44 -10.78 -10.22
C ILE A 92 1.67 -9.55 -11.09
N ILE A 93 2.81 -9.46 -11.79
CA ILE A 93 3.07 -8.39 -12.75
C ILE A 93 2.11 -8.49 -13.94
N GLU A 94 1.90 -9.69 -14.49
CA GLU A 94 0.95 -9.92 -15.58
C GLU A 94 -0.48 -9.54 -15.15
N ALA A 95 -0.93 -9.98 -13.98
CA ALA A 95 -2.26 -9.66 -13.46
C ALA A 95 -2.42 -8.15 -13.18
N TRP A 96 -1.38 -7.50 -12.67
CA TRP A 96 -1.36 -6.05 -12.46
C TRP A 96 -1.47 -5.30 -13.80
N ASP A 97 -0.70 -5.70 -14.79
CA ASP A 97 -0.71 -5.05 -16.09
C ASP A 97 -2.05 -5.23 -16.80
N GLN A 98 -2.62 -6.43 -16.77
CA GLN A 98 -3.94 -6.71 -17.33
C GLN A 98 -5.03 -5.85 -16.69
N ALA A 99 -5.06 -5.75 -15.36
CA ALA A 99 -6.04 -4.94 -14.64
C ALA A 99 -5.87 -3.44 -14.98
N ARG A 100 -4.63 -2.94 -15.01
CA ARG A 100 -4.30 -1.58 -15.36
C ARG A 100 -4.73 -1.24 -16.82
N CYS A 101 -4.44 -2.13 -17.77
CA CYS A 101 -4.86 -1.97 -19.17
C CYS A 101 -6.39 -2.00 -19.32
N SER A 102 -7.10 -2.66 -18.43
CA SER A 102 -8.57 -2.65 -18.37
C SER A 102 -9.15 -1.41 -17.66
N GLY A 103 -8.30 -0.48 -17.22
CA GLY A 103 -8.71 0.74 -16.52
C GLY A 103 -9.08 0.55 -15.04
N GLU A 104 -8.80 -0.62 -14.48
CA GLU A 104 -9.03 -0.89 -13.05
C GLU A 104 -7.91 -0.28 -12.20
N SER A 105 -8.28 0.27 -11.06
CA SER A 105 -7.31 0.61 -10.02
C SER A 105 -6.82 -0.67 -9.34
N VAL A 106 -5.50 -0.88 -9.33
CA VAL A 106 -4.89 -2.12 -8.81
C VAL A 106 -3.82 -1.81 -7.76
N ALA A 107 -3.67 -2.68 -6.79
CA ALA A 107 -2.61 -2.59 -5.79
C ALA A 107 -1.85 -3.90 -5.70
N MET A 108 -0.56 -3.87 -6.01
CA MET A 108 0.36 -4.97 -5.71
C MET A 108 0.85 -4.87 -4.27
N MET A 109 0.83 -5.99 -3.56
CA MET A 109 1.21 -6.04 -2.15
C MET A 109 2.15 -7.20 -1.88
N ALA A 110 3.13 -6.96 -1.00
CA ALA A 110 4.00 -8.01 -0.47
C ALA A 110 4.18 -7.88 1.05
N ASN A 111 4.75 -8.91 1.67
CA ASN A 111 4.95 -8.93 3.11
C ASN A 111 6.27 -8.28 3.55
N THR A 112 7.27 -8.26 2.67
CA THR A 112 8.62 -7.76 2.96
C THR A 112 9.00 -6.63 2.01
N THR A 113 9.84 -5.72 2.47
CA THR A 113 10.38 -4.63 1.67
C THR A 113 11.18 -5.16 0.48
N ASP A 114 11.99 -6.21 0.67
CA ASP A 114 12.76 -6.81 -0.42
C ASP A 114 11.88 -7.32 -1.56
N THR A 115 10.75 -7.95 -1.25
CA THR A 115 9.80 -8.38 -2.28
C THR A 115 9.10 -7.19 -2.93
N VAL A 116 8.78 -6.14 -2.16
CA VAL A 116 8.22 -4.90 -2.71
C VAL A 116 9.20 -4.26 -3.70
N ASN A 117 10.48 -4.16 -3.34
CA ASN A 117 11.50 -3.58 -4.22
C ASN A 117 11.63 -4.38 -5.51
N ARG A 118 11.70 -5.73 -5.44
CA ARG A 118 11.71 -6.56 -6.65
C ARG A 118 10.48 -6.35 -7.53
N LEU A 119 9.29 -6.32 -6.95
CA LEU A 119 8.06 -6.06 -7.70
C LEU A 119 8.05 -4.68 -8.34
N ASN A 120 8.53 -3.66 -7.65
CA ASN A 120 8.66 -2.31 -8.20
C ASN A 120 9.59 -2.29 -9.42
N HIS A 121 10.77 -2.91 -9.32
CA HIS A 121 11.69 -3.02 -10.45
C HIS A 121 11.13 -3.85 -11.61
N HIS A 122 10.44 -4.97 -11.32
CA HIS A 122 9.82 -5.78 -12.37
C HIS A 122 8.69 -5.02 -13.08
N ALA A 123 7.85 -4.29 -12.35
CA ALA A 123 6.78 -3.47 -12.94
C ALA A 123 7.35 -2.35 -13.81
N GLN A 124 8.39 -1.65 -13.34
CA GLN A 124 9.09 -0.63 -14.11
C GLN A 124 9.72 -1.22 -15.40
N ALA A 125 10.45 -2.33 -15.27
CA ALA A 125 11.06 -3.01 -16.41
C ALA A 125 10.01 -3.48 -17.43
N HIS A 126 8.85 -3.97 -16.96
CA HIS A 126 7.73 -4.33 -17.82
C HIS A 126 7.21 -3.12 -18.61
N ARG A 127 7.04 -1.96 -17.97
CA ARG A 127 6.59 -0.73 -18.62
C ARG A 127 7.63 -0.15 -19.60
N ILE A 128 8.91 -0.32 -19.31
CA ILE A 128 9.99 0.01 -20.26
C ILE A 128 9.90 -0.91 -21.48
N ALA A 129 9.78 -2.23 -21.27
CA ALA A 129 9.70 -3.20 -22.35
C ALA A 129 8.46 -3.02 -23.23
N SER A 130 7.33 -2.57 -22.67
CA SER A 130 6.11 -2.23 -23.41
C SER A 130 6.16 -0.85 -24.10
N GLY A 131 7.22 -0.06 -23.89
CA GLY A 131 7.39 1.27 -24.49
C GLY A 131 6.58 2.37 -23.82
N GLU A 132 6.06 2.13 -22.62
CA GLU A 132 5.30 3.14 -21.83
C GLU A 132 6.24 4.10 -21.09
N LEU A 133 7.42 3.66 -20.75
CA LEU A 133 8.47 4.47 -20.16
C LEU A 133 9.65 4.52 -21.14
N ASP A 134 10.21 5.71 -21.33
CA ASP A 134 11.40 5.92 -22.16
C ASP A 134 12.67 5.84 -21.30
N PRO A 135 13.47 4.76 -21.38
CA PRO A 135 14.70 4.63 -20.61
C PRO A 135 15.82 5.57 -21.07
N ASN A 136 15.67 6.21 -22.25
CA ASN A 136 16.62 7.18 -22.79
C ASN A 136 16.17 8.64 -22.54
N GLY A 137 15.00 8.81 -21.97
CA GLY A 137 14.44 10.12 -21.61
C GLY A 137 15.04 10.68 -20.33
N PRO A 138 14.48 11.81 -19.83
CA PRO A 138 14.91 12.39 -18.57
C PRO A 138 14.72 11.38 -17.42
N ALA A 139 15.81 11.14 -16.69
CA ALA A 139 15.83 10.21 -15.57
C ALA A 139 16.49 10.83 -14.34
N LEU A 140 16.13 10.35 -13.16
CA LEU A 140 16.78 10.70 -11.90
C LEU A 140 17.34 9.42 -11.27
N GLU A 141 18.65 9.39 -11.12
CA GLU A 141 19.33 8.29 -10.44
C GLU A 141 19.29 8.52 -8.92
N LEU A 142 18.83 7.51 -8.20
CA LEU A 142 18.88 7.40 -6.75
C LEU A 142 19.72 6.16 -6.38
N ASP A 143 20.17 6.07 -5.13
CA ASP A 143 21.13 5.02 -4.72
C ASP A 143 20.75 3.59 -5.13
N GLU A 144 19.46 3.23 -5.05
CA GLU A 144 18.98 1.86 -5.31
C GLU A 144 17.98 1.76 -6.47
N GLN A 145 17.63 2.90 -7.09
CA GLN A 145 16.60 2.94 -8.13
C GLN A 145 16.83 4.09 -9.10
N GLN A 146 16.33 3.94 -10.32
CA GLN A 146 16.26 5.00 -11.30
C GLN A 146 14.79 5.34 -11.54
N LEU A 147 14.47 6.63 -11.59
CA LEU A 147 13.11 7.12 -11.82
C LEU A 147 13.03 7.75 -13.21
N PHE A 148 11.96 7.44 -13.94
CA PHE A 148 11.67 7.97 -15.27
C PHE A 148 10.39 8.80 -15.27
N VAL A 149 10.26 9.70 -16.24
CA VAL A 149 8.99 10.36 -16.51
C VAL A 149 7.91 9.29 -16.80
N GLY A 150 6.76 9.38 -16.13
CA GLY A 150 5.69 8.40 -16.22
C GLY A 150 5.70 7.33 -15.12
N ASP A 151 6.78 7.21 -14.32
CA ASP A 151 6.81 6.28 -13.20
C ASP A 151 5.75 6.60 -12.15
N GLU A 152 5.19 5.55 -11.55
CA GLU A 152 4.39 5.66 -10.34
C GLU A 152 5.31 5.66 -9.12
N VAL A 153 5.17 6.67 -8.27
CA VAL A 153 6.00 6.86 -7.08
C VAL A 153 5.15 7.13 -5.83
N VAL A 154 5.76 6.92 -4.67
CA VAL A 154 5.15 7.25 -3.38
C VAL A 154 6.07 8.15 -2.57
N THR A 155 5.48 9.10 -1.86
CA THR A 155 6.18 9.92 -0.88
C THR A 155 6.21 9.24 0.48
N ARG A 156 7.35 9.35 1.21
CA ARG A 156 7.61 8.62 2.47
C ARG A 156 7.62 9.52 3.70
N ARG A 157 7.38 10.82 3.52
CA ARG A 157 7.40 11.78 4.62
C ARG A 157 6.31 12.85 4.46
N ASN A 158 5.68 13.21 5.58
CA ASN A 158 4.80 14.38 5.62
C ASN A 158 5.64 15.67 5.58
N ASP A 159 5.36 16.58 4.65
CA ASP A 159 5.95 17.93 4.71
C ASP A 159 4.85 18.98 4.49
N ARG A 160 4.59 19.78 5.53
CA ARG A 160 3.56 20.82 5.50
C ARG A 160 3.92 22.01 4.61
N ARG A 161 5.20 22.16 4.25
CA ARG A 161 5.70 23.23 3.38
C ARG A 161 5.50 22.90 1.90
N LEU A 162 5.49 21.60 1.56
CA LEU A 162 5.26 21.11 0.22
C LEU A 162 3.75 20.95 0.00
N ARG A 163 3.22 21.76 -0.93
CA ARG A 163 1.78 21.78 -1.23
C ARG A 163 1.56 21.66 -2.72
N THR A 164 0.48 20.98 -3.06
CA THR A 164 -0.01 20.92 -4.44
C THR A 164 -0.56 22.29 -4.87
N ASP A 165 -0.78 22.45 -6.16
CA ASP A 165 -1.50 23.57 -6.78
C ASP A 165 -2.91 23.80 -6.16
N ARG A 166 -3.48 22.76 -5.54
CA ARG A 166 -4.75 22.82 -4.81
C ARG A 166 -4.60 23.11 -3.31
N GLY A 167 -3.40 23.45 -2.85
CA GLY A 167 -3.11 23.77 -1.45
C GLY A 167 -3.04 22.55 -0.51
N VAL A 168 -3.17 21.32 -1.02
CA VAL A 168 -3.08 20.11 -0.21
C VAL A 168 -1.62 19.80 0.10
N MET A 169 -1.30 19.50 1.37
CA MET A 169 0.06 19.17 1.77
C MET A 169 0.45 17.76 1.29
N VAL A 170 1.74 17.58 0.99
CA VAL A 170 2.33 16.27 0.69
C VAL A 170 2.37 15.40 1.95
N LYS A 171 1.86 14.18 1.85
CA LYS A 171 1.77 13.23 2.95
C LYS A 171 2.59 11.98 2.68
N ASN A 172 2.96 11.31 3.76
CA ASN A 172 3.50 9.96 3.69
C ASN A 172 2.48 9.02 3.02
N ARG A 173 2.96 8.24 2.04
CA ARG A 173 2.17 7.28 1.25
C ARG A 173 1.17 7.92 0.27
N ASP A 174 1.33 9.19 -0.07
CA ASP A 174 0.64 9.74 -1.23
C ASP A 174 1.22 9.12 -2.51
N HIS A 175 0.35 8.76 -3.44
CA HIS A 175 0.69 8.20 -4.75
C HIS A 175 0.69 9.27 -5.81
N TRP A 176 1.72 9.22 -6.65
CA TRP A 176 1.98 10.19 -7.69
C TRP A 176 2.48 9.51 -8.95
N THR A 177 2.32 10.21 -10.08
CA THR A 177 3.01 9.90 -11.34
C THR A 177 4.01 11.01 -11.61
N ILE A 178 5.21 10.66 -12.04
CA ILE A 178 6.23 11.63 -12.44
C ILE A 178 5.80 12.28 -13.77
N GLU A 179 5.57 13.58 -13.74
CA GLU A 179 5.20 14.37 -14.91
C GLU A 179 6.43 14.95 -15.60
N THR A 180 7.39 15.44 -14.81
CA THR A 180 8.60 16.08 -15.34
C THR A 180 9.76 15.90 -14.36
N ILE A 181 10.94 15.58 -14.88
CA ILE A 181 12.22 15.65 -14.17
C ILE A 181 12.97 16.86 -14.72
N HIS A 182 13.26 17.83 -13.84
CA HIS A 182 13.89 19.10 -14.22
C HIS A 182 15.43 19.00 -14.23
N PRO A 183 16.12 19.90 -14.92
CA PRO A 183 17.60 19.91 -14.96
C PRO A 183 18.28 20.10 -13.60
N ASP A 184 17.60 20.70 -12.62
CA ASP A 184 18.06 20.84 -11.23
C ASP A 184 17.71 19.63 -10.36
N HIS A 185 17.28 18.53 -10.98
CA HIS A 185 16.83 17.31 -10.34
C HIS A 185 15.60 17.46 -9.42
N SER A 186 14.91 18.60 -9.47
CA SER A 186 13.56 18.68 -8.89
C SER A 186 12.58 17.87 -9.77
N VAL A 187 11.50 17.39 -9.18
CA VAL A 187 10.54 16.52 -9.87
C VAL A 187 9.12 17.05 -9.70
N THR A 188 8.45 17.26 -10.82
CA THR A 188 7.02 17.56 -10.83
C THR A 188 6.22 16.27 -10.84
N LEU A 189 5.37 16.13 -9.83
CA LEU A 189 4.50 14.99 -9.61
C LEU A 189 3.04 15.39 -9.76
N THR A 190 2.24 14.54 -10.39
CA THR A 190 0.79 14.67 -10.48
C THR A 190 0.08 13.53 -9.78
N GLY A 191 -1.03 13.81 -9.11
CA GLY A 191 -1.81 12.83 -8.36
C GLY A 191 -3.23 13.30 -8.06
N ARG A 192 -3.96 12.53 -7.27
CA ARG A 192 -5.36 12.87 -6.92
C ARG A 192 -5.49 14.22 -6.22
N SER A 193 -4.50 14.62 -5.46
CA SER A 193 -4.49 15.89 -4.70
C SER A 193 -4.03 17.09 -5.51
N GLY A 194 -3.72 16.92 -6.79
CA GLY A 194 -3.20 17.97 -7.69
C GLY A 194 -1.74 17.71 -8.08
N THR A 195 -1.05 18.77 -8.49
CA THR A 195 0.33 18.74 -8.96
C THR A 195 1.24 19.44 -7.95
N VAL A 196 2.45 18.92 -7.76
CA VAL A 196 3.47 19.49 -6.87
C VAL A 196 4.86 19.30 -7.45
N THR A 197 5.74 20.30 -7.33
CA THR A 197 7.15 20.15 -7.63
C THR A 197 7.93 19.95 -6.33
N LEU A 198 8.62 18.82 -6.25
CA LEU A 198 9.42 18.43 -5.09
C LEU A 198 10.89 18.75 -5.34
N PRO A 199 11.58 19.39 -4.37
CA PRO A 199 13.01 19.66 -4.49
C PRO A 199 13.83 18.38 -4.42
N VAL A 200 15.00 18.37 -5.06
CA VAL A 200 15.88 17.18 -5.15
C VAL A 200 16.15 16.53 -3.80
N GLY A 201 16.43 17.31 -2.75
CA GLY A 201 16.70 16.76 -1.41
C GLY A 201 15.52 15.98 -0.81
N TYR A 202 14.28 16.40 -1.10
CA TYR A 202 13.11 15.63 -0.68
C TYR A 202 12.95 14.37 -1.54
N VAL A 203 13.18 14.47 -2.85
CA VAL A 203 13.03 13.34 -3.78
C VAL A 203 14.02 12.23 -3.41
N THR A 204 15.29 12.59 -3.23
CA THR A 204 16.35 11.63 -2.90
C THR A 204 16.10 10.86 -1.61
N GLU A 205 15.59 11.54 -0.58
CA GLU A 205 15.40 10.90 0.73
C GLU A 205 14.02 10.25 0.94
N HIS A 206 13.00 10.70 0.19
CA HIS A 206 11.61 10.42 0.55
C HIS A 206 10.70 10.04 -0.63
N VAL A 207 11.23 9.77 -1.81
CA VAL A 207 10.46 9.28 -2.95
C VAL A 207 10.97 7.90 -3.37
N GLU A 208 10.06 6.95 -3.54
CA GLU A 208 10.33 5.58 -3.95
C GLU A 208 9.35 5.18 -5.05
N LEU A 209 9.71 4.16 -5.85
CA LEU A 209 8.77 3.53 -6.78
C LEU A 209 7.53 3.04 -6.03
N GLY A 210 6.37 3.22 -6.61
CA GLY A 210 5.07 3.07 -5.98
C GLY A 210 4.14 2.02 -6.59
N TYR A 211 4.63 1.17 -7.49
CA TYR A 211 3.83 0.10 -8.12
C TYR A 211 3.38 -0.96 -7.13
N ALA A 212 4.26 -1.34 -6.21
CA ALA A 212 3.98 -2.28 -5.14
C ALA A 212 4.26 -1.65 -3.77
N GLN A 213 3.58 -2.14 -2.74
CA GLN A 213 3.76 -1.69 -1.37
C GLN A 213 3.65 -2.85 -0.38
N THR A 214 4.10 -2.62 0.87
CA THR A 214 3.84 -3.60 1.93
C THR A 214 2.35 -3.65 2.27
N SER A 215 1.88 -4.79 2.74
CA SER A 215 0.49 -4.95 3.20
C SER A 215 0.09 -3.91 4.27
N HIS A 216 1.02 -3.52 5.14
CA HIS A 216 0.83 -2.44 6.11
C HIS A 216 0.65 -1.06 5.44
N ALA A 217 1.43 -0.78 4.41
CA ALA A 217 1.37 0.50 3.70
C ALA A 217 0.06 0.66 2.91
N THR A 218 -0.48 -0.44 2.40
CA THR A 218 -1.70 -0.46 1.59
C THR A 218 -2.98 -0.47 2.44
N GLN A 219 -2.86 -0.60 3.76
CA GLN A 219 -4.02 -0.59 4.66
C GLN A 219 -4.83 0.70 4.51
N GLY A 220 -6.14 0.57 4.37
CA GLY A 220 -7.06 1.70 4.15
C GLY A 220 -7.21 2.13 2.69
N ARG A 221 -6.36 1.69 1.76
CA ARG A 221 -6.51 1.98 0.34
C ARG A 221 -7.66 1.18 -0.26
N THR A 222 -8.53 1.84 -1.00
CA THR A 222 -9.61 1.21 -1.79
C THR A 222 -9.16 1.14 -3.25
N VAL A 223 -9.24 -0.05 -3.82
CA VAL A 223 -8.91 -0.34 -5.22
C VAL A 223 -9.88 -1.40 -5.74
N ASP A 224 -10.04 -1.49 -7.05
CA ASP A 224 -10.91 -2.47 -7.70
C ASP A 224 -10.31 -3.86 -7.59
N THR A 225 -9.02 -4.01 -7.87
CA THR A 225 -8.30 -5.29 -7.84
C THR A 225 -7.11 -5.24 -6.89
N ARG A 226 -6.89 -6.32 -6.14
CA ARG A 226 -5.73 -6.51 -5.25
C ARG A 226 -5.00 -7.78 -5.60
N ALA A 227 -3.73 -7.65 -5.95
CA ALA A 227 -2.83 -8.77 -6.13
C ALA A 227 -1.79 -8.81 -5.00
N ARG A 228 -1.61 -9.96 -4.37
CA ARG A 228 -0.69 -10.12 -3.22
C ARG A 228 0.20 -11.33 -3.37
N VAL A 229 1.49 -11.12 -3.30
CA VAL A 229 2.49 -12.19 -3.13
C VAL A 229 2.77 -12.45 -1.67
N LYS A 230 2.73 -13.72 -1.27
CA LYS A 230 3.23 -14.20 0.01
C LYS A 230 4.32 -15.23 -0.23
N VAL A 231 5.56 -14.83 -0.16
CA VAL A 231 6.68 -15.77 -0.19
C VAL A 231 6.71 -16.54 1.13
N ARG A 232 6.56 -17.85 1.07
CA ARG A 232 6.70 -18.74 2.22
C ARG A 232 8.16 -19.22 2.26
N THR A 233 8.98 -18.65 3.15
CA THR A 233 10.27 -19.26 3.46
C THR A 233 10.04 -20.63 4.09
N ARG A 234 10.41 -21.73 3.42
CA ARG A 234 10.49 -23.03 4.07
C ARG A 234 11.54 -22.91 5.17
N ARG A 235 11.16 -23.06 6.41
CA ARG A 235 12.12 -23.36 7.48
C ARG A 235 12.83 -24.66 7.07
N PRO A 236 14.17 -24.71 7.08
CA PRO A 236 14.85 -25.98 6.91
C PRO A 236 14.32 -26.95 7.98
N ALA A 237 14.00 -28.15 7.57
CA ALA A 237 13.63 -29.20 8.51
C ALA A 237 14.78 -29.35 9.49
N ALA A 238 14.49 -29.22 10.78
CA ALA A 238 15.43 -29.56 11.82
C ALA A 238 15.81 -31.04 11.67
N ARG A 239 17.11 -31.30 11.46
CA ARG A 239 17.68 -32.66 11.48
C ARG A 239 17.78 -33.14 12.92
#